data_8e36bc6b59cde1e23f6304ed1d899545
#
_entry.id   8e36bc6b59cde1e23f6304ed1d899545
#
_cell.length_a   1.000
_cell.length_b   1.000
_cell.length_c   1.000
_cell.angle_alpha   90.00
_cell.angle_beta   90.00
_cell.angle_gamma   90.00
#
_symmetry.space_group_name_H-M   'P 1'
#
loop_
_entity.id
_entity.type
_entity.pdbx_description
1 polymer ?
#
loop_
_entity_poly.entity_id
_entity_poly.type
_entity_poly.pdbx_seq_one_letter_code
_entity_poly.pdbx_strand_id
1 'polypeptide(L)'
;GLDIDERAAQLAYFAVMMKARQYDRRFFSRETHPHVYAICESNHLDKFCVEYFVNGDDNLKMDMHTLIGELHDAKEYGSILDISSVDFEAMYARFDEIQDDINIMRETVLNELLPFVQVAHAMAQKYQIVITNPPYMSIANASAKVNDYVKKNYPDSKTDFFAVFIEKCAKMTHRLGYQVMITQQSFYFLSGLEALRKNIIMNDILINSVHLGLGAFGNDFGTVAFVFQKVMSCREYRGRYLYLGETKSVEEKEKLFL
;
A
#
# COMPACT_ATOMS: atom_id res chain seq x y z
N GLY A 1 -4.66 -1.85 5.96
CA GLY A 1 -3.44 -1.04 6.04
C GLY A 1 -2.21 -1.92 6.06
N LEU A 2 -1.10 -1.37 5.57
CA LEU A 2 0.19 -2.05 5.51
C LEU A 2 1.27 -1.11 6.04
N ASP A 3 2.16 -1.61 6.90
CA ASP A 3 3.36 -0.90 7.36
C ASP A 3 4.55 -1.87 7.42
N ILE A 4 5.78 -1.37 7.32
CA ILE A 4 6.99 -2.16 7.51
C ILE A 4 7.24 -2.42 8.99
N ASP A 5 6.95 -1.43 9.83
CA ASP A 5 7.16 -1.49 11.28
C ASP A 5 5.93 -2.09 11.97
N GLU A 6 6.17 -3.13 12.76
CA GLU A 6 5.12 -3.83 13.50
C GLU A 6 4.44 -2.95 14.55
N ARG A 7 5.20 -2.07 15.22
CA ARG A 7 4.65 -1.14 16.22
C ARG A 7 3.79 -0.07 15.55
N ALA A 8 4.21 0.41 14.37
CA ALA A 8 3.42 1.35 13.59
C ALA A 8 2.11 0.71 13.11
N ALA A 9 2.14 -0.55 12.66
CA ALA A 9 0.94 -1.30 12.29
C ALA A 9 -0.01 -1.47 13.50
N GLN A 10 0.51 -1.85 14.67
CA GLN A 10 -0.28 -1.97 15.90
C GLN A 10 -0.92 -0.63 16.31
N LEU A 11 -0.16 0.48 16.24
CA LEU A 11 -0.66 1.82 16.54
C LEU A 11 -1.74 2.25 15.55
N ALA A 12 -1.54 1.96 14.25
CA ALA A 12 -2.52 2.25 13.21
C ALA A 12 -3.80 1.44 13.41
N TYR A 13 -3.69 0.14 13.74
CA TYR A 13 -4.83 -0.69 14.11
C TYR A 13 -5.63 -0.06 15.27
N PHE A 14 -4.94 0.29 16.36
CA PHE A 14 -5.57 0.93 17.51
C PHE A 14 -6.26 2.24 17.13
N ALA A 15 -5.59 3.11 16.36
CA ALA A 15 -6.15 4.38 15.93
C ALA A 15 -7.42 4.21 15.08
N VAL A 16 -7.43 3.24 14.15
CA VAL A 16 -8.60 2.92 13.33
C VAL A 16 -9.75 2.37 14.19
N MET A 17 -9.45 1.48 15.14
CA MET A 17 -10.45 0.95 16.10
C MET A 17 -11.08 2.07 16.93
N MET A 18 -10.26 2.97 17.47
CA MET A 18 -10.76 4.11 18.25
C MET A 18 -11.58 5.08 17.40
N LYS A 19 -11.16 5.31 16.15
CA LYS A 19 -11.90 6.16 15.22
C LYS A 19 -13.25 5.53 14.85
N ALA A 20 -13.31 4.24 14.54
CA ALA A 20 -14.55 3.53 14.29
C ALA A 20 -15.51 3.58 15.49
N ARG A 21 -14.96 3.44 16.70
CA ARG A 21 -15.73 3.54 17.96
C ARG A 21 -16.36 4.91 18.18
N GLN A 22 -15.77 5.99 17.66
CA GLN A 22 -16.35 7.34 17.73
C GLN A 22 -17.68 7.44 16.94
N TYR A 23 -17.77 6.72 15.82
CA TYR A 23 -18.96 6.71 14.96
C TYR A 23 -19.95 5.62 15.33
N ASP A 24 -19.48 4.49 15.83
CA ASP A 24 -20.32 3.36 16.26
C ASP A 24 -19.96 2.93 17.68
N ARG A 25 -20.80 3.29 18.64
CA ARG A 25 -20.61 2.96 20.06
C ARG A 25 -20.55 1.45 20.33
N ARG A 26 -21.12 0.61 19.46
CA ARG A 26 -21.13 -0.85 19.57
C ARG A 26 -20.07 -1.52 18.71
N PHE A 27 -19.14 -0.76 18.12
CA PHE A 27 -18.17 -1.31 17.18
C PHE A 27 -17.35 -2.48 17.76
N PHE A 28 -16.91 -2.36 19.01
CA PHE A 28 -16.10 -3.42 19.64
C PHE A 28 -16.87 -4.71 19.93
N SER A 29 -18.21 -4.67 19.97
CA SER A 29 -19.05 -5.86 20.17
C SER A 29 -19.48 -6.54 18.87
N ARG A 30 -19.03 -6.06 17.71
CA ARG A 30 -19.42 -6.58 16.39
C ARG A 30 -18.46 -7.61 15.82
N GLU A 31 -17.39 -7.96 16.53
CA GLU A 31 -16.35 -8.89 16.07
C GLU A 31 -15.73 -8.48 14.71
N THR A 32 -15.86 -7.21 14.35
CA THR A 32 -15.29 -6.65 13.10
C THR A 32 -13.97 -6.00 13.41
N HIS A 33 -12.93 -6.45 12.75
CA HIS A 33 -11.57 -5.94 12.95
C HIS A 33 -11.03 -5.34 11.65
N PRO A 34 -10.34 -4.17 11.71
CA PRO A 34 -9.66 -3.63 10.56
C PRO A 34 -8.46 -4.51 10.18
N HIS A 35 -8.28 -4.74 8.90
CA HIS A 35 -7.12 -5.45 8.39
C HIS A 35 -5.92 -4.50 8.30
N VAL A 36 -5.12 -4.45 9.36
CA VAL A 36 -3.87 -3.69 9.42
C VAL A 36 -2.74 -4.66 9.73
N TYR A 37 -1.79 -4.77 8.80
CA TYR A 37 -0.73 -5.76 8.86
C TYR A 37 0.64 -5.11 8.86
N ALA A 38 1.57 -5.69 9.62
CA ALA A 38 2.99 -5.49 9.41
C ALA A 38 3.47 -6.39 8.28
N ILE A 39 4.34 -5.88 7.41
CA ILE A 39 4.91 -6.67 6.31
C ILE A 39 5.76 -7.79 6.91
N CYS A 40 5.42 -9.02 6.55
CA CYS A 40 6.15 -10.22 6.90
C CYS A 40 7.10 -10.60 5.77
N GLU A 41 8.24 -11.20 6.11
CA GLU A 41 9.20 -11.73 5.15
C GLU A 41 9.35 -13.25 5.29
N SER A 42 9.69 -13.90 4.18
CA SER A 42 9.78 -15.37 4.12
C SER A 42 11.12 -15.95 4.60
N ASN A 43 12.10 -15.10 4.93
CA ASN A 43 13.49 -15.48 5.21
C ASN A 43 13.67 -16.54 6.28
N HIS A 44 12.74 -16.62 7.22
CA HIS A 44 12.82 -17.50 8.38
C HIS A 44 11.69 -18.53 8.46
N LEU A 45 10.88 -18.66 7.41
CA LEU A 45 9.79 -19.63 7.40
C LEU A 45 10.34 -21.07 7.47
N ASP A 46 9.80 -21.85 8.39
CA ASP A 46 10.16 -23.24 8.56
C ASP A 46 9.63 -24.08 7.38
N LYS A 47 10.53 -24.79 6.71
CA LYS A 47 10.19 -25.68 5.59
C LYS A 47 9.23 -26.79 5.99
N PHE A 48 9.34 -27.32 7.20
CA PHE A 48 8.41 -28.35 7.70
C PHE A 48 7.00 -27.80 7.87
N CYS A 49 6.85 -26.54 8.31
CA CYS A 49 5.56 -25.87 8.38
C CYS A 49 4.95 -25.72 6.98
N VAL A 50 5.74 -25.33 5.98
CA VAL A 50 5.29 -25.22 4.59
C VAL A 50 4.87 -26.58 4.03
N GLU A 51 5.67 -27.63 4.21
CA GLU A 51 5.35 -29.00 3.76
C GLU A 51 4.07 -29.54 4.43
N TYR A 52 3.89 -29.30 5.73
CA TYR A 52 2.67 -29.67 6.44
C TYR A 52 1.45 -28.88 5.92
N PHE A 53 1.61 -27.57 5.66
CA PHE A 53 0.55 -26.74 5.12
C PHE A 53 0.10 -27.23 3.75
N VAL A 54 1.02 -27.46 2.82
CA VAL A 54 0.68 -27.89 1.45
C VAL A 54 0.14 -29.34 1.38
N ASN A 55 0.47 -30.19 2.33
CA ASN A 55 -0.08 -31.54 2.50
C ASN A 55 -0.08 -32.38 1.20
N GLY A 56 0.94 -32.23 0.38
CA GLY A 56 1.05 -32.95 -0.90
C GLY A 56 0.20 -32.38 -2.06
N ASP A 57 -0.47 -31.23 -1.87
CA ASP A 57 -1.15 -30.53 -2.95
C ASP A 57 -0.15 -29.72 -3.78
N ASP A 58 0.00 -30.08 -5.04
CA ASP A 58 0.96 -29.43 -5.95
C ASP A 58 0.59 -27.97 -6.29
N ASN A 59 -0.70 -27.59 -6.30
CA ASN A 59 -1.14 -26.23 -6.57
C ASN A 59 -0.82 -25.36 -5.36
N LEU A 60 -1.20 -25.77 -4.14
CA LEU A 60 -0.85 -25.05 -2.92
C LEU A 60 0.67 -24.92 -2.76
N LYS A 61 1.43 -25.95 -3.15
CA LYS A 61 2.88 -25.92 -3.12
C LYS A 61 3.45 -24.87 -4.10
N MET A 62 2.96 -24.83 -5.32
CA MET A 62 3.40 -23.87 -6.33
C MET A 62 3.08 -22.44 -5.88
N ASP A 63 1.86 -22.18 -5.40
CA ASP A 63 1.40 -20.88 -4.94
C ASP A 63 2.21 -20.42 -3.71
N MET A 64 2.41 -21.30 -2.73
CA MET A 64 3.23 -20.97 -1.55
C MET A 64 4.68 -20.67 -1.93
N HIS A 65 5.29 -21.45 -2.84
CA HIS A 65 6.64 -21.18 -3.33
C HIS A 65 6.74 -19.84 -4.06
N THR A 66 5.71 -19.44 -4.80
CA THR A 66 5.63 -18.12 -5.45
C THR A 66 5.65 -17.01 -4.40
N LEU A 67 4.78 -17.09 -3.38
CA LEU A 67 4.72 -16.08 -2.32
C LEU A 67 6.01 -16.02 -1.50
N ILE A 68 6.61 -17.17 -1.19
CA ILE A 68 7.90 -17.26 -0.49
C ILE A 68 9.00 -16.55 -1.28
N GLY A 69 9.05 -16.75 -2.60
CA GLY A 69 10.01 -16.07 -3.46
C GLY A 69 9.80 -14.56 -3.55
N GLU A 70 8.55 -14.11 -3.66
CA GLU A 70 8.20 -12.69 -3.80
C GLU A 70 8.35 -11.90 -2.50
N LEU A 71 8.11 -12.52 -1.35
CA LEU A 71 8.24 -11.88 -0.03
C LEU A 71 9.60 -12.14 0.65
N HIS A 72 10.59 -12.64 -0.10
CA HIS A 72 11.95 -12.73 0.40
C HIS A 72 12.52 -11.31 0.57
N ASP A 73 13.11 -11.00 1.72
CA ASP A 73 13.57 -9.66 2.11
C ASP A 73 12.46 -8.57 2.04
N ALA A 74 11.19 -8.95 2.22
CA ALA A 74 10.06 -8.03 2.02
C ALA A 74 10.10 -6.78 2.89
N LYS A 75 10.70 -6.84 4.08
CA LYS A 75 10.87 -5.68 4.96
C LYS A 75 11.84 -4.63 4.40
N GLU A 76 12.75 -5.04 3.50
CA GLU A 76 13.64 -4.11 2.83
C GLU A 76 12.91 -3.29 1.75
N TYR A 77 12.00 -3.92 1.03
CA TYR A 77 11.23 -3.29 -0.06
C TYR A 77 9.95 -2.61 0.43
N GLY A 78 9.35 -3.12 1.48
CA GLY A 78 8.07 -2.64 1.97
C GLY A 78 6.91 -2.88 0.99
N SER A 79 5.91 -2.02 1.07
CA SER A 79 4.68 -2.16 0.26
C SER A 79 4.83 -1.83 -1.23
N ILE A 80 6.04 -1.51 -1.72
CA ILE A 80 6.28 -1.34 -3.16
C ILE A 80 6.40 -2.66 -3.91
N LEU A 81 6.56 -3.81 -3.21
CA LEU A 81 6.57 -5.12 -3.82
C LEU A 81 5.26 -5.40 -4.58
N ASP A 82 5.38 -5.91 -5.79
CA ASP A 82 4.25 -6.46 -6.54
C ASP A 82 4.15 -7.96 -6.21
N ILE A 83 3.00 -8.37 -5.65
CA ILE A 83 2.72 -9.74 -5.24
C ILE A 83 1.74 -10.35 -6.23
N SER A 84 2.03 -11.56 -6.68
CA SER A 84 1.19 -12.31 -7.61
C SER A 84 -0.14 -12.69 -6.98
N SER A 85 -1.19 -12.69 -7.79
CA SER A 85 -2.48 -13.25 -7.38
C SER A 85 -2.42 -14.76 -7.52
N VAL A 86 -2.42 -15.46 -6.39
CA VAL A 86 -2.49 -16.92 -6.26
C VAL A 86 -3.89 -17.33 -5.77
N ASP A 87 -4.15 -18.62 -5.62
CA ASP A 87 -5.43 -19.10 -5.07
C ASP A 87 -5.47 -18.93 -3.54
N PHE A 88 -5.73 -17.69 -3.10
CA PHE A 88 -5.89 -17.39 -1.68
C PHE A 88 -7.10 -18.08 -1.04
N GLU A 89 -8.17 -18.39 -1.81
CA GLU A 89 -9.33 -19.09 -1.27
C GLU A 89 -8.97 -20.52 -0.88
N ALA A 90 -8.23 -21.24 -1.73
CA ALA A 90 -7.70 -22.57 -1.41
C ALA A 90 -6.77 -22.53 -0.19
N MET A 91 -5.91 -21.50 -0.09
CA MET A 91 -5.04 -21.32 1.08
C MET A 91 -5.85 -21.15 2.37
N TYR A 92 -6.86 -20.29 2.39
CA TYR A 92 -7.70 -20.08 3.58
C TYR A 92 -8.52 -21.34 3.93
N ALA A 93 -9.06 -22.05 2.94
CA ALA A 93 -9.73 -23.32 3.18
C ALA A 93 -8.78 -24.34 3.86
N ARG A 94 -7.50 -24.35 3.45
CA ARG A 94 -6.50 -25.20 4.10
C ARG A 94 -6.19 -24.79 5.54
N PHE A 95 -6.15 -23.49 5.85
CA PHE A 95 -6.01 -23.02 7.23
C PHE A 95 -7.21 -23.42 8.09
N ASP A 96 -8.43 -23.37 7.56
CA ASP A 96 -9.64 -23.81 8.27
C ASP A 96 -9.58 -25.31 8.62
N GLU A 97 -9.11 -26.15 7.69
CA GLU A 97 -8.88 -27.57 7.98
C GLU A 97 -7.82 -27.77 9.08
N ILE A 98 -6.74 -26.99 9.06
CA ILE A 98 -5.66 -27.08 10.04
C ILE A 98 -6.13 -26.66 11.44
N GLN A 99 -7.12 -25.75 11.55
CA GLN A 99 -7.65 -25.32 12.86
C GLN A 99 -8.18 -26.49 13.70
N ASP A 100 -8.75 -27.51 13.07
CA ASP A 100 -9.33 -28.68 13.72
C ASP A 100 -8.35 -29.86 13.84
N ASP A 101 -7.12 -29.72 13.32
CA ASP A 101 -6.10 -30.79 13.37
C ASP A 101 -5.44 -30.89 14.77
N ILE A 102 -5.00 -32.08 15.13
CA ILE A 102 -4.34 -32.37 16.41
C ILE A 102 -2.80 -32.28 16.27
N ASN A 103 -2.29 -31.98 15.09
CA ASN A 103 -0.86 -31.98 14.80
C ASN A 103 -0.11 -30.88 15.59
N ILE A 104 1.09 -31.21 16.08
CA ILE A 104 1.96 -30.28 16.81
C ILE A 104 2.36 -29.04 15.95
N MET A 105 2.41 -29.19 14.63
CA MET A 105 2.73 -28.11 13.68
C MET A 105 1.60 -27.08 13.52
N ARG A 106 0.38 -27.41 13.95
CA ARG A 106 -0.80 -26.56 13.81
C ARG A 106 -0.57 -25.14 14.30
N GLU A 107 -0.11 -25.00 15.54
CA GLU A 107 0.08 -23.68 16.16
C GLU A 107 1.14 -22.86 15.42
N THR A 108 2.23 -23.48 15.00
CA THR A 108 3.29 -22.81 14.24
C THR A 108 2.78 -22.34 12.88
N VAL A 109 2.04 -23.19 12.16
CA VAL A 109 1.43 -22.81 10.87
C VAL A 109 0.44 -21.63 11.02
N LEU A 110 -0.45 -21.69 12.01
CA LEU A 110 -1.42 -20.63 12.23
C LEU A 110 -0.77 -19.31 12.71
N ASN A 111 0.34 -19.40 13.43
CA ASN A 111 1.03 -18.21 13.94
C ASN A 111 2.02 -17.60 12.93
N GLU A 112 2.59 -18.36 12.03
CA GLU A 112 3.61 -17.89 11.08
C GLU A 112 3.09 -17.79 9.66
N LEU A 113 2.44 -18.85 9.11
CA LEU A 113 2.02 -18.85 7.72
C LEU A 113 0.71 -18.11 7.48
N LEU A 114 -0.24 -18.13 8.42
CA LEU A 114 -1.49 -17.40 8.23
C LEU A 114 -1.28 -15.88 8.14
N PRO A 115 -0.54 -15.21 9.05
CA PRO A 115 -0.23 -13.78 8.88
C PRO A 115 0.56 -13.49 7.61
N PHE A 116 1.49 -14.37 7.22
CA PHE A 116 2.25 -14.25 5.98
C PHE A 116 1.35 -14.26 4.75
N VAL A 117 0.41 -15.21 4.65
CA VAL A 117 -0.57 -15.29 3.55
C VAL A 117 -1.54 -14.10 3.57
N GLN A 118 -1.96 -13.64 4.76
CA GLN A 118 -2.80 -12.45 4.89
C GLN A 118 -2.12 -11.18 4.35
N VAL A 119 -0.83 -10.99 4.64
CA VAL A 119 -0.03 -9.89 4.09
C VAL A 119 0.09 -10.01 2.58
N ALA A 120 0.43 -11.20 2.06
CA ALA A 120 0.51 -11.45 0.63
C ALA A 120 -0.80 -11.11 -0.08
N HIS A 121 -1.93 -11.60 0.45
CA HIS A 121 -3.26 -11.32 -0.09
C HIS A 121 -3.59 -9.82 -0.07
N ALA A 122 -3.31 -9.13 1.04
CA ALA A 122 -3.52 -7.68 1.14
C ALA A 122 -2.67 -6.89 0.13
N MET A 123 -1.49 -7.39 -0.25
CA MET A 123 -0.62 -6.75 -1.24
C MET A 123 -1.00 -7.09 -2.69
N ALA A 124 -1.58 -8.26 -2.94
CA ALA A 124 -1.97 -8.75 -4.27
C ALA A 124 -3.32 -8.20 -4.74
N GLN A 125 -4.27 -7.98 -3.81
CA GLN A 125 -5.63 -7.55 -4.15
C GLN A 125 -5.69 -6.08 -4.58
N LYS A 126 -6.81 -5.73 -5.24
CA LYS A 126 -7.11 -4.35 -5.63
C LYS A 126 -8.19 -3.77 -4.73
N TYR A 127 -8.15 -2.44 -4.58
CA TYR A 127 -9.02 -1.68 -3.68
C TYR A 127 -9.81 -0.62 -4.44
N GLN A 128 -11.01 -0.32 -3.97
CA GLN A 128 -11.82 0.80 -4.49
C GLN A 128 -11.21 2.14 -4.13
N ILE A 129 -10.55 2.22 -2.97
CA ILE A 129 -9.85 3.44 -2.54
C ILE A 129 -8.48 3.03 -2.00
N VAL A 130 -7.44 3.66 -2.52
CA VAL A 130 -6.07 3.56 -2.00
C VAL A 130 -5.66 4.92 -1.50
N ILE A 131 -5.36 5.02 -0.20
CA ILE A 131 -4.96 6.28 0.43
C ILE A 131 -3.64 6.14 1.16
N THR A 132 -2.70 7.07 0.94
CA THR A 132 -1.41 7.05 1.62
C THR A 132 -0.73 8.42 1.61
N ASN A 133 0.21 8.58 2.56
CA ASN A 133 1.22 9.63 2.55
C ASN A 133 2.59 8.93 2.48
N PRO A 134 3.17 8.79 1.28
CA PRO A 134 4.41 8.03 1.09
C PRO A 134 5.63 8.74 1.67
N PRO A 135 6.74 8.03 1.90
CA PRO A 135 7.98 8.66 2.32
C PRO A 135 8.54 9.60 1.22
N TYR A 136 9.05 10.77 1.64
CA TYR A 136 9.69 11.75 0.76
C TYR A 136 11.20 11.56 0.81
N MET A 137 11.66 10.53 0.14
CA MET A 137 13.07 10.15 0.13
C MET A 137 13.50 9.72 -1.27
N SER A 138 14.67 10.19 -1.69
CA SER A 138 15.25 9.78 -2.96
C SER A 138 15.60 8.28 -2.95
N ILE A 139 15.29 7.58 -4.04
CA ILE A 139 15.68 6.18 -4.25
C ILE A 139 17.20 5.99 -4.19
N ALA A 140 17.99 7.00 -4.55
CA ALA A 140 19.45 6.95 -4.44
C ALA A 140 19.95 6.72 -3.00
N ASN A 141 19.15 7.05 -1.99
CA ASN A 141 19.47 6.82 -0.58
C ASN A 141 19.02 5.44 -0.07
N ALA A 142 18.32 4.66 -0.88
CA ALA A 142 17.92 3.30 -0.56
C ALA A 142 19.06 2.31 -0.79
N SER A 143 18.87 1.07 -0.32
CA SER A 143 19.83 -0.01 -0.57
C SER A 143 19.97 -0.33 -2.07
N ALA A 144 21.06 -0.99 -2.44
CA ALA A 144 21.30 -1.42 -3.82
C ALA A 144 20.15 -2.32 -4.34
N LYS A 145 19.65 -3.24 -3.48
CA LYS A 145 18.53 -4.14 -3.82
C LYS A 145 17.27 -3.36 -4.17
N VAL A 146 16.89 -2.38 -3.34
CA VAL A 146 15.70 -1.53 -3.58
C VAL A 146 15.89 -0.68 -4.84
N ASN A 147 17.08 -0.10 -5.04
CA ASN A 147 17.40 0.65 -6.25
C ASN A 147 17.21 -0.19 -7.52
N ASP A 148 17.72 -1.41 -7.54
CA ASP A 148 17.63 -2.30 -8.70
C ASP A 148 16.21 -2.78 -8.94
N TYR A 149 15.48 -3.09 -7.87
CA TYR A 149 14.05 -3.42 -7.94
C TYR A 149 13.21 -2.29 -8.52
N VAL A 150 13.41 -1.06 -8.03
CA VAL A 150 12.69 0.13 -8.51
C VAL A 150 13.02 0.44 -9.97
N LYS A 151 14.29 0.40 -10.37
CA LYS A 151 14.68 0.60 -11.79
C LYS A 151 14.01 -0.40 -12.73
N LYS A 152 13.84 -1.65 -12.28
CA LYS A 152 13.23 -2.71 -13.07
C LYS A 152 11.71 -2.59 -13.14
N ASN A 153 11.04 -2.34 -12.01
CA ASN A 153 9.58 -2.46 -11.89
C ASN A 153 8.84 -1.13 -11.96
N TYR A 154 9.55 0.01 -11.75
CA TYR A 154 9.02 1.37 -11.72
C TYR A 154 9.92 2.35 -12.52
N PRO A 155 10.20 2.09 -13.82
CA PRO A 155 11.15 2.87 -14.60
C PRO A 155 10.77 4.33 -14.75
N ASP A 156 9.46 4.66 -14.73
CA ASP A 156 8.91 6.01 -14.93
C ASP A 156 8.94 6.86 -13.64
N SER A 157 9.15 6.23 -12.48
CA SER A 157 9.08 6.86 -11.16
C SER A 157 10.33 6.63 -10.28
N LYS A 158 11.40 6.11 -10.86
CA LYS A 158 12.61 5.60 -10.19
C LYS A 158 13.47 6.62 -9.45
N THR A 159 13.06 7.88 -9.35
CA THR A 159 13.84 8.94 -8.70
C THR A 159 13.56 9.06 -7.21
N ASP A 160 12.30 8.92 -6.81
CA ASP A 160 11.83 9.16 -5.47
C ASP A 160 10.75 8.17 -5.04
N PHE A 161 10.72 7.81 -3.76
CA PHE A 161 9.72 6.89 -3.24
C PHE A 161 8.29 7.41 -3.43
N PHE A 162 8.01 8.71 -3.22
CA PHE A 162 6.67 9.22 -3.43
C PHE A 162 6.17 9.00 -4.87
N ALA A 163 7.08 9.09 -5.85
CA ALA A 163 6.73 8.83 -7.25
C ALA A 163 6.47 7.34 -7.50
N VAL A 164 7.31 6.45 -6.93
CA VAL A 164 7.08 4.99 -6.94
C VAL A 164 5.73 4.64 -6.33
N PHE A 165 5.38 5.26 -5.20
CA PHE A 165 4.08 5.04 -4.56
C PHE A 165 2.89 5.54 -5.39
N ILE A 166 3.04 6.62 -6.18
CA ILE A 166 1.99 7.03 -7.12
C ILE A 166 1.71 5.89 -8.11
N GLU A 167 2.75 5.30 -8.69
CA GLU A 167 2.61 4.20 -9.64
C GLU A 167 2.12 2.91 -8.95
N LYS A 168 2.65 2.56 -7.78
CA LYS A 168 2.21 1.39 -7.01
C LYS A 168 0.74 1.48 -6.60
N CYS A 169 0.31 2.62 -6.06
CA CYS A 169 -1.07 2.82 -5.66
C CYS A 169 -2.03 2.77 -6.86
N ALA A 170 -1.61 3.27 -8.03
CA ALA A 170 -2.38 3.12 -9.26
C ALA A 170 -2.55 1.64 -9.67
N LYS A 171 -1.50 0.79 -9.49
CA LYS A 171 -1.59 -0.67 -9.72
C LYS A 171 -2.56 -1.34 -8.74
N MET A 172 -2.58 -0.92 -7.47
CA MET A 172 -3.47 -1.45 -6.41
C MET A 172 -4.91 -0.92 -6.51
N THR A 173 -5.14 0.16 -7.25
CA THR A 173 -6.48 0.75 -7.38
C THR A 173 -7.30 -0.05 -8.40
N HIS A 174 -8.54 -0.40 -8.00
CA HIS A 174 -9.50 -1.05 -8.88
C HIS A 174 -9.95 -0.11 -10.02
N ARG A 175 -10.42 -0.65 -11.13
CA ARG A 175 -11.06 0.15 -12.19
C ARG A 175 -12.23 0.95 -11.60
N LEU A 176 -12.31 2.24 -11.93
CA LEU A 176 -13.23 3.24 -11.36
C LEU A 176 -12.95 3.58 -9.88
N GLY A 177 -11.95 2.97 -9.26
CA GLY A 177 -11.52 3.30 -7.90
C GLY A 177 -10.75 4.61 -7.81
N TYR A 178 -10.43 4.99 -6.59
CA TYR A 178 -9.78 6.27 -6.28
C TYR A 178 -8.41 6.06 -5.63
N GLN A 179 -7.46 6.86 -6.07
CA GLN A 179 -6.15 7.01 -5.44
C GLN A 179 -6.09 8.39 -4.78
N VAL A 180 -5.83 8.41 -3.48
CA VAL A 180 -5.80 9.64 -2.68
C VAL A 180 -4.43 9.75 -2.01
N MET A 181 -3.70 10.83 -2.26
CA MET A 181 -2.36 10.98 -1.72
C MET A 181 -2.05 12.41 -1.32
N ILE A 182 -1.14 12.54 -0.37
CA ILE A 182 -0.38 13.77 -0.12
C ILE A 182 1.06 13.47 -0.49
N THR A 183 1.66 14.28 -1.39
CA THR A 183 3.02 14.06 -1.88
C THR A 183 3.78 15.37 -2.00
N GLN A 184 5.06 15.29 -2.39
CA GLN A 184 5.79 16.47 -2.85
C GLN A 184 5.17 17.03 -4.14
N GLN A 185 5.08 18.36 -4.22
CA GLN A 185 4.60 19.07 -5.42
C GLN A 185 5.48 18.84 -6.65
N SER A 186 6.71 18.42 -6.46
CA SER A 186 7.73 18.30 -7.51
C SER A 186 7.32 17.37 -8.64
N PHE A 187 6.41 16.41 -8.42
CA PHE A 187 5.95 15.55 -9.49
C PHE A 187 5.20 16.30 -10.61
N TYR A 188 4.66 17.47 -10.33
CA TYR A 188 3.97 18.28 -11.34
C TYR A 188 4.90 18.83 -12.42
N PHE A 189 6.18 19.09 -12.10
CA PHE A 189 7.06 19.85 -13.01
C PHE A 189 8.45 19.22 -13.23
N LEU A 190 8.92 18.26 -12.40
CA LEU A 190 10.22 17.64 -12.63
C LEU A 190 10.25 16.90 -13.98
N SER A 191 11.27 17.19 -14.80
CA SER A 191 11.47 16.55 -16.10
C SER A 191 11.66 15.04 -15.97
N GLY A 192 12.35 14.57 -14.92
CA GLY A 192 12.56 13.15 -14.65
C GLY A 192 11.29 12.35 -14.38
N LEU A 193 10.14 13.03 -14.11
CA LEU A 193 8.83 12.40 -13.86
C LEU A 193 7.83 12.68 -15.01
N GLU A 194 8.31 13.08 -16.19
CA GLU A 194 7.45 13.34 -17.34
C GLU A 194 6.71 12.08 -17.80
N ALA A 195 7.39 10.94 -17.84
CA ALA A 195 6.81 9.66 -18.22
C ALA A 195 5.69 9.25 -17.27
N LEU A 196 5.92 9.38 -15.94
CA LEU A 196 4.88 9.15 -14.92
C LEU A 196 3.65 10.05 -15.14
N ARG A 197 3.85 11.36 -15.37
CA ARG A 197 2.74 12.29 -15.64
C ARG A 197 1.96 11.91 -16.89
N LYS A 198 2.63 11.53 -17.97
CA LYS A 198 1.97 11.06 -19.20
C LYS A 198 1.12 9.83 -18.93
N ASN A 199 1.67 8.86 -18.20
CA ASN A 199 0.95 7.64 -17.83
C ASN A 199 -0.31 7.95 -17.00
N ILE A 200 -0.20 8.81 -15.98
CA ILE A 200 -1.34 9.25 -15.17
C ILE A 200 -2.42 9.89 -16.04
N ILE A 201 -2.07 10.87 -16.88
CA ILE A 201 -3.04 11.61 -17.70
C ILE A 201 -3.76 10.69 -18.70
N MET A 202 -3.12 9.63 -19.16
CA MET A 202 -3.73 8.69 -20.11
C MET A 202 -4.67 7.68 -19.46
N ASN A 203 -4.41 7.30 -18.21
CA ASN A 203 -5.10 6.20 -17.54
C ASN A 203 -6.03 6.64 -16.41
N ASP A 204 -5.84 7.86 -15.90
CA ASP A 204 -6.56 8.39 -14.74
C ASP A 204 -7.07 9.81 -15.01
N ILE A 205 -8.11 10.21 -14.29
CA ILE A 205 -8.54 11.60 -14.22
C ILE A 205 -8.20 12.19 -12.85
N LEU A 206 -7.68 13.40 -12.85
CA LEU A 206 -7.45 14.18 -11.64
C LEU A 206 -8.77 14.85 -11.23
N ILE A 207 -9.42 14.27 -10.21
CA ILE A 207 -10.72 14.76 -9.69
C ILE A 207 -10.55 16.11 -9.02
N ASN A 208 -9.62 16.17 -8.08
CA ASN A 208 -9.25 17.40 -7.40
C ASN A 208 -7.78 17.40 -6.99
N SER A 209 -7.26 18.60 -6.77
CA SER A 209 -5.95 18.79 -6.20
C SER A 209 -5.90 20.07 -5.38
N VAL A 210 -5.24 20.00 -4.23
CA VAL A 210 -4.96 21.12 -3.35
C VAL A 210 -3.45 21.27 -3.22
N HIS A 211 -2.93 22.36 -3.79
CA HIS A 211 -1.52 22.71 -3.63
C HIS A 211 -1.33 23.46 -2.32
N LEU A 212 -0.79 22.79 -1.31
CA LEU A 212 -0.66 23.29 0.05
C LEU A 212 0.52 24.28 0.22
N GLY A 213 1.44 24.33 -0.75
CA GLY A 213 2.64 25.15 -0.66
C GLY A 213 3.65 24.64 0.37
N LEU A 214 4.53 25.53 0.81
CA LEU A 214 5.54 25.25 1.81
C LEU A 214 4.95 25.24 3.22
N GLY A 215 5.61 24.54 4.16
CA GLY A 215 5.34 24.60 5.59
C GLY A 215 4.05 23.93 6.07
N ALA A 216 3.28 23.27 5.21
CA ALA A 216 2.02 22.64 5.61
C ALA A 216 2.20 21.56 6.72
N PHE A 217 3.37 20.93 6.76
CA PHE A 217 3.73 19.88 7.73
C PHE A 217 4.99 20.24 8.53
N GLY A 218 5.30 21.54 8.66
CA GLY A 218 6.48 22.01 9.39
C GLY A 218 7.83 21.73 8.71
N ASN A 219 7.80 21.41 7.43
CA ASN A 219 8.99 21.17 6.59
C ASN A 219 9.04 22.17 5.42
N ASP A 220 10.21 22.30 4.80
CA ASP A 220 10.46 23.21 3.69
C ASP A 220 10.03 22.64 2.30
N PHE A 221 9.39 21.47 2.29
CA PHE A 221 8.92 20.87 1.05
C PHE A 221 7.53 21.39 0.70
N GLY A 222 7.34 21.80 -0.53
CA GLY A 222 6.01 22.07 -1.05
C GLY A 222 5.24 20.76 -1.24
N THR A 223 4.02 20.72 -0.69
CA THR A 223 3.18 19.54 -0.71
C THR A 223 1.91 19.77 -1.50
N VAL A 224 1.38 18.68 -2.04
CA VAL A 224 0.12 18.65 -2.76
C VAL A 224 -0.71 17.46 -2.33
N ALA A 225 -1.99 17.68 -2.07
CA ALA A 225 -2.98 16.62 -1.90
C ALA A 225 -3.76 16.46 -3.20
N PHE A 226 -4.03 15.24 -3.62
CA PHE A 226 -4.79 14.97 -4.84
C PHE A 226 -5.65 13.72 -4.75
N VAL A 227 -6.66 13.68 -5.60
CA VAL A 227 -7.51 12.51 -5.83
C VAL A 227 -7.51 12.20 -7.32
N PHE A 228 -6.97 11.04 -7.67
CA PHE A 228 -7.14 10.45 -9.00
C PHE A 228 -8.27 9.43 -8.97
N GLN A 229 -9.00 9.33 -10.08
CA GLN A 229 -9.89 8.20 -10.34
C GLN A 229 -9.34 7.41 -11.52
N LYS A 230 -9.28 6.10 -11.37
CA LYS A 230 -8.77 5.18 -12.38
C LYS A 230 -9.79 4.95 -13.49
N VAL A 231 -9.89 5.92 -14.38
CA VAL A 231 -10.77 5.94 -15.55
C VAL A 231 -10.11 6.75 -16.66
N MET A 232 -10.22 6.28 -17.90
CA MET A 232 -9.65 6.99 -19.04
C MET A 232 -10.17 8.44 -19.10
N SER A 233 -9.24 9.36 -19.30
CA SER A 233 -9.55 10.79 -19.39
C SER A 233 -10.54 11.09 -20.52
N CYS A 234 -11.54 11.93 -20.23
CA CYS A 234 -12.45 12.51 -21.19
C CYS A 234 -12.04 13.97 -21.46
N ARG A 235 -12.03 14.40 -22.72
CA ARG A 235 -11.62 15.76 -23.10
C ARG A 235 -12.45 16.88 -22.44
N GLU A 236 -13.69 16.58 -22.09
CA GLU A 236 -14.63 17.53 -21.49
C GLU A 236 -14.54 17.57 -19.95
N TYR A 237 -13.84 16.61 -19.34
CA TYR A 237 -13.72 16.56 -17.89
C TYR A 237 -12.90 17.73 -17.35
N ARG A 238 -13.37 18.34 -16.27
CA ARG A 238 -12.69 19.40 -15.52
C ARG A 238 -12.65 19.06 -14.04
N GLY A 239 -11.44 18.88 -13.51
CA GLY A 239 -11.21 18.73 -12.07
C GLY A 239 -11.34 20.04 -11.31
N ARG A 240 -11.30 19.96 -9.99
CA ARG A 240 -11.26 21.12 -9.08
C ARG A 240 -9.85 21.29 -8.53
N TYR A 241 -9.32 22.51 -8.63
CA TYR A 241 -7.95 22.80 -8.21
C TYR A 241 -7.94 24.00 -7.27
N LEU A 242 -7.27 23.86 -6.14
CA LEU A 242 -7.08 24.93 -5.17
C LEU A 242 -5.59 25.17 -4.96
N TYR A 243 -5.15 26.42 -5.04
CA TYR A 243 -3.79 26.82 -4.81
C TYR A 243 -3.68 27.65 -3.52
N LEU A 244 -3.01 27.10 -2.50
CA LEU A 244 -2.80 27.71 -1.20
C LEU A 244 -1.31 28.08 -0.98
N GLY A 245 -0.51 28.05 -2.05
CA GLY A 245 0.94 28.24 -1.97
C GLY A 245 1.41 29.63 -1.55
N GLU A 246 0.55 30.66 -1.72
CA GLU A 246 0.86 32.05 -1.36
C GLU A 246 0.57 32.38 0.10
N THR A 247 -0.21 31.54 0.79
CA THR A 247 -0.55 31.74 2.20
C THR A 247 0.60 31.35 3.13
N LYS A 248 0.84 32.16 4.14
CA LYS A 248 1.99 32.02 5.05
C LYS A 248 1.70 31.16 6.28
N SER A 249 0.44 31.08 6.72
CA SER A 249 0.09 30.33 7.93
C SER A 249 -0.87 29.18 7.65
N VAL A 250 -0.87 28.17 8.54
CA VAL A 250 -1.80 27.03 8.46
C VAL A 250 -3.24 27.49 8.64
N GLU A 251 -3.48 28.46 9.53
CA GLU A 251 -4.79 29.03 9.82
C GLU A 251 -5.38 29.77 8.60
N GLU A 252 -4.54 30.45 7.83
CA GLU A 252 -4.97 31.11 6.58
C GLU A 252 -5.31 30.06 5.53
N LYS A 253 -4.52 28.99 5.42
CA LYS A 253 -4.80 27.88 4.50
C LYS A 253 -6.14 27.21 4.81
N GLU A 254 -6.39 26.95 6.10
CA GLU A 254 -7.65 26.38 6.55
C GLU A 254 -8.86 27.22 6.19
N LYS A 255 -8.78 28.55 6.44
CA LYS A 255 -9.87 29.51 6.09
C LYS A 255 -10.16 29.60 4.61
N LEU A 256 -9.14 29.41 3.75
CA LEU A 256 -9.33 29.43 2.30
C LEU A 256 -9.82 28.10 1.74
N PHE A 257 -9.58 27.01 2.50
CA PHE A 257 -10.02 25.67 2.12
C PHE A 257 -11.49 25.42 2.47
N LEU A 258 -11.96 25.92 3.61
CA LEU A 258 -13.34 25.81 4.09
C LEU A 258 -14.29 26.81 3.42
#